data_93c160a0a63d83fe654d35476fac79d9
#
_entry.id   93c160a0a63d83fe654d35476fac79d9
#
_cell.length_a   1.000
_cell.length_b   1.000
_cell.length_c   1.000
_cell.angle_alpha   90.00
_cell.angle_beta   90.00
_cell.angle_gamma   90.00
#
_symmetry.space_group_name_H-M   'P 1'
#
loop_
_entity.id
_entity.type
_entity.pdbx_description
1 polymer ?
#
loop_
_entity_poly.entity_id
_entity_poly.type
_entity_poly.pdbx_seq_one_letter_code
_entity_poly.pdbx_strand_id
1 'polypeptide(L)'
;MNPLPARLEPSAPVRLSRHSNRSASGMASVLCASSAGASACAAAASVGACAALTLALACTGAQAGTAEGYEAGRRGDYVTALREFQPAAEKGDRDAQLALADMYLRGYGVAVDPAIAARWFRKAAEQGDPRAQTNLGFLHEQGKGVARDFEEAAKWYRKAADQGEPTAQSNLSYMALIGRGVPQDDTQAAHWATLAAQQGLAVAQYRLGVFYTNGQGVDRDDAAALHWYQAAANQGDARAQSALGWVYSEGRGVPRDPETALRWLRVSASQGDPTAEHNLGMAELNGRGAPRDPVAAERWIRKAAEAGYAPAQVSLGLMYAAGDAVIADEKQAVEWYQKAAAQGNASGQNNLGWMLTNGLGIARDDAAALRQFRVAARKGNAFAMDNLGWMYEEGRGQPVDAAEAQRWYRLAEARGNAPARNHLALLYARGKGVTRDDVAAVSGFRAASAQGLAPARHNLGYIVANGLGGVPRADLAAGVALQSLAREASPPSPEELPTLDPSRLSASERTRSQQLLAAFRNNSANVLAVLDSVVGAPGAGSPGVPSANGNAPANGTDGHGLVPPSATQR
;
A
#
# COMPACT_ATOMS: atom_id res chain seq x y z
N MET A 1 11.85 7.75 -30.72
CA MET A 1 11.39 7.70 -29.32
C MET A 1 10.73 6.35 -29.15
N ASN A 2 11.42 5.38 -28.55
CA ASN A 2 10.81 4.09 -28.26
C ASN A 2 9.80 4.29 -27.11
N PRO A 3 8.54 3.86 -27.25
CA PRO A 3 7.63 3.82 -26.12
C PRO A 3 8.24 2.92 -25.06
N LEU A 4 8.24 3.38 -23.79
CA LEU A 4 8.66 2.56 -22.66
C LEU A 4 7.84 1.26 -22.67
N PRO A 5 8.48 0.10 -22.73
CA PRO A 5 7.75 -1.16 -22.80
C PRO A 5 6.94 -1.40 -21.53
N ALA A 6 5.87 -2.16 -21.66
CA ALA A 6 4.88 -2.49 -20.62
C ALA A 6 5.42 -3.20 -19.35
N ARG A 7 6.73 -3.25 -19.17
CA ARG A 7 7.41 -3.94 -18.05
C ARG A 7 7.68 -3.06 -16.82
N LEU A 8 7.50 -1.74 -16.91
CA LEU A 8 7.43 -0.88 -15.73
C LEU A 8 6.05 -1.02 -15.11
N GLU A 9 6.02 -1.34 -13.83
CA GLU A 9 4.77 -1.43 -13.09
C GLU A 9 4.24 -0.01 -12.84
N PRO A 10 3.03 0.34 -13.33
CA PRO A 10 2.34 1.51 -12.83
C PRO A 10 2.08 1.30 -11.33
N SER A 11 2.08 2.35 -10.53
CA SER A 11 1.80 2.27 -9.10
C SER A 11 0.40 1.70 -8.87
N ALA A 12 0.30 0.37 -8.86
CA ALA A 12 -0.93 -0.34 -8.54
C ALA A 12 -1.24 -0.17 -7.05
N PRO A 13 -2.50 -0.09 -6.64
CA PRO A 13 -2.87 -0.12 -5.24
C PRO A 13 -2.31 -1.40 -4.62
N VAL A 14 -1.50 -1.22 -3.57
CA VAL A 14 -0.93 -2.33 -2.83
C VAL A 14 -2.08 -3.11 -2.21
N ARG A 15 -2.45 -4.24 -2.81
CA ARG A 15 -3.23 -5.25 -2.09
C ARG A 15 -2.31 -5.81 -1.02
N LEU A 16 -2.65 -5.56 0.22
CA LEU A 16 -1.98 -6.17 1.36
C LEU A 16 -2.19 -7.68 1.29
N SER A 17 -1.24 -8.39 0.68
CA SER A 17 -1.12 -9.82 0.89
C SER A 17 -0.64 -10.02 2.32
N ARG A 18 -1.27 -10.96 3.03
CA ARG A 18 -0.84 -11.47 4.33
C ARG A 18 0.59 -12.01 4.22
N HIS A 19 1.59 -11.17 4.44
CA HIS A 19 2.93 -11.66 4.77
C HIS A 19 3.66 -10.62 5.61
N SER A 20 4.07 -11.10 6.76
CA SER A 20 4.85 -10.45 7.77
C SER A 20 6.04 -9.68 7.20
N ASN A 21 6.05 -8.35 7.26
CA ASN A 21 7.27 -7.58 7.12
C ASN A 21 7.82 -7.23 8.50
N ARG A 22 8.84 -7.99 8.91
CA ARG A 22 9.76 -7.57 9.94
C ARG A 22 10.69 -6.51 9.35
N SER A 23 10.40 -5.26 9.56
CA SER A 23 11.43 -4.23 9.59
C SER A 23 11.02 -3.20 10.63
N ALA A 24 11.72 -3.30 11.76
CA ALA A 24 11.61 -2.39 12.86
C ALA A 24 12.25 -1.06 12.47
N SER A 25 11.51 0.02 12.54
CA SER A 25 12.05 1.31 12.89
C SER A 25 10.96 2.12 13.58
N GLY A 26 11.19 2.30 14.83
CA GLY A 26 10.79 3.39 15.73
C GLY A 26 9.35 3.90 15.61
N MET A 27 8.47 3.47 16.48
CA MET A 27 7.15 4.05 16.65
C MET A 27 7.06 4.97 17.83
N ALA A 28 6.44 6.11 17.62
CA ALA A 28 5.94 6.97 18.70
C ALA A 28 4.56 6.49 19.09
N SER A 29 4.40 6.01 20.33
CA SER A 29 3.11 5.99 21.02
C SER A 29 2.59 7.42 21.14
N VAL A 30 1.28 7.57 21.28
CA VAL A 30 0.59 8.86 21.33
C VAL A 30 1.05 9.68 22.54
N LEU A 31 2.21 10.30 22.41
CA LEU A 31 2.66 11.43 23.21
C LEU A 31 3.52 12.27 22.28
N CYS A 32 3.02 13.46 21.92
CA CYS A 32 3.73 14.42 21.08
C CYS A 32 5.11 14.74 21.66
N ALA A 33 6.16 14.30 20.95
CA ALA A 33 7.47 14.86 21.09
C ALA A 33 8.21 14.73 19.77
N SER A 34 8.15 15.74 18.94
CA SER A 34 9.25 16.04 18.02
C SER A 34 9.31 17.55 17.79
N SER A 35 10.38 18.13 18.29
CA SER A 35 10.84 19.45 17.96
C SER A 35 11.41 19.41 16.53
N ALA A 36 10.68 19.92 15.55
CA ALA A 36 11.22 20.54 14.34
C ALA A 36 10.09 21.26 13.61
N GLY A 37 10.17 22.58 13.50
CA GLY A 37 9.38 23.38 12.57
C GLY A 37 8.22 24.14 13.19
N ALA A 38 8.53 25.30 13.75
CA ALA A 38 7.58 26.35 14.09
C ALA A 38 6.93 26.87 12.81
N SER A 39 5.81 26.31 12.35
CA SER A 39 4.83 26.94 11.44
C SER A 39 3.57 26.12 11.16
N ALA A 40 3.34 24.99 11.85
CA ALA A 40 2.13 24.17 11.67
C ALA A 40 1.29 24.02 12.94
N CYS A 41 1.38 24.95 13.88
CA CYS A 41 0.76 24.85 15.20
C CYS A 41 -0.67 25.41 15.32
N ALA A 42 -1.48 25.37 14.29
CA ALA A 42 -2.88 25.81 14.43
C ALA A 42 -3.93 24.69 14.35
N ALA A 43 -3.59 23.48 13.90
CA ALA A 43 -4.57 22.39 13.79
C ALA A 43 -4.27 21.15 14.64
N ALA A 44 -3.07 21.06 15.23
CA ALA A 44 -2.72 19.95 16.14
C ALA A 44 -3.14 20.20 17.60
N ALA A 45 -3.88 21.25 17.85
CA ALA A 45 -4.21 21.71 19.21
C ALA A 45 -5.27 20.88 19.93
N SER A 46 -5.91 19.89 19.28
CA SER A 46 -7.01 19.18 19.94
C SER A 46 -6.66 17.85 20.62
N VAL A 47 -5.50 17.27 20.34
CA VAL A 47 -5.10 16.01 21.00
C VAL A 47 -3.87 16.18 21.90
N GLY A 48 -3.02 17.15 21.62
CA GLY A 48 -1.88 17.47 22.48
C GLY A 48 -2.20 18.41 23.64
N ALA A 49 -3.27 19.18 23.55
CA ALA A 49 -3.67 20.14 24.57
C ALA A 49 -4.38 19.51 25.78
N CYS A 50 -4.84 18.26 25.69
CA CYS A 50 -5.35 17.56 26.86
C CYS A 50 -4.29 17.16 27.90
N ALA A 51 -3.04 17.33 27.59
CA ALA A 51 -1.96 17.07 28.53
C ALA A 51 -1.45 18.35 29.23
N ALA A 52 -1.95 19.52 28.87
CA ALA A 52 -1.81 20.68 29.72
C ALA A 52 -2.79 20.51 30.88
N LEU A 53 -2.30 20.05 32.03
CA LEU A 53 -2.93 20.05 33.37
C LEU A 53 -4.45 20.39 33.43
N THR A 54 -5.26 19.90 32.54
CA THR A 54 -6.71 19.95 32.58
C THR A 54 -7.23 18.69 33.26
N LEU A 55 -6.86 18.54 34.54
CA LEU A 55 -7.66 17.70 35.43
C LEU A 55 -8.93 18.48 35.73
N ALA A 56 -10.05 18.09 35.14
CA ALA A 56 -11.34 18.41 35.70
C ALA A 56 -11.36 17.84 37.11
N LEU A 57 -11.53 18.71 38.11
CA LEU A 57 -11.69 18.34 39.48
C LEU A 57 -12.87 17.38 39.66
N ALA A 58 -12.58 16.10 39.75
CA ALA A 58 -13.36 15.14 40.53
C ALA A 58 -12.42 14.59 41.62
N CYS A 59 -11.81 15.48 42.40
CA CYS A 59 -10.95 15.13 43.52
C CYS A 59 -11.67 15.45 44.81
N THR A 60 -12.52 14.56 45.27
CA THR A 60 -12.89 14.46 46.67
C THR A 60 -11.73 13.78 47.39
N GLY A 61 -10.77 14.59 47.89
CA GLY A 61 -9.67 14.08 48.67
C GLY A 61 -8.27 14.63 48.38
N ALA A 62 -8.10 15.55 47.43
CA ALA A 62 -6.82 16.19 47.21
C ALA A 62 -6.36 16.95 48.46
N GLN A 63 -5.13 16.67 48.93
CA GLN A 63 -4.51 17.46 49.98
C GLN A 63 -4.33 18.92 49.52
N ALA A 64 -4.44 19.90 50.42
CA ALA A 64 -4.43 21.33 50.08
C ALA A 64 -3.28 21.72 49.13
N GLY A 65 -2.04 21.26 49.35
CA GLY A 65 -0.87 21.56 48.50
C GLY A 65 -0.97 21.04 47.08
N THR A 66 -1.66 19.90 46.85
CA THR A 66 -1.86 19.36 45.48
C THR A 66 -2.83 20.22 44.69
N ALA A 67 -3.90 20.73 45.30
CA ALA A 67 -4.83 21.64 44.62
C ALA A 67 -4.16 22.98 44.25
N GLU A 68 -3.38 23.55 45.15
CA GLU A 68 -2.61 24.77 44.92
C GLU A 68 -1.57 24.59 43.83
N GLY A 69 -0.89 23.44 43.79
CA GLY A 69 0.04 23.07 42.71
C GLY A 69 -0.64 23.03 41.34
N TYR A 70 -1.84 22.46 41.20
CA TYR A 70 -2.61 22.46 39.98
C TYR A 70 -3.05 23.87 39.55
N GLU A 71 -3.46 24.71 40.47
CA GLU A 71 -3.83 26.09 40.18
C GLU A 71 -2.61 26.91 39.71
N ALA A 72 -1.44 26.73 40.32
CA ALA A 72 -0.20 27.34 39.85
C ALA A 72 0.18 26.85 38.46
N GLY A 73 0.12 25.54 38.21
CA GLY A 73 0.39 24.95 36.89
C GLY A 73 -0.53 25.47 35.79
N ARG A 74 -1.83 25.64 36.06
CA ARG A 74 -2.79 26.26 35.11
C ARG A 74 -2.42 27.70 34.73
N ARG A 75 -1.82 28.46 35.65
CA ARG A 75 -1.32 29.82 35.38
C ARG A 75 0.05 29.86 34.72
N GLY A 76 0.68 28.69 34.50
CA GLY A 76 2.05 28.61 33.97
C GLY A 76 3.14 28.86 35.02
N ASP A 77 2.77 29.01 36.30
CA ASP A 77 3.71 29.15 37.43
C ASP A 77 4.20 27.77 37.85
N TYR A 78 5.08 27.20 37.06
CA TYR A 78 5.61 25.85 37.29
C TYR A 78 6.57 25.79 38.50
N VAL A 79 7.16 26.91 38.89
CA VAL A 79 8.03 26.97 40.09
C VAL A 79 7.19 26.80 41.35
N THR A 80 6.07 27.52 41.45
CA THR A 80 5.13 27.32 42.54
C THR A 80 4.49 25.95 42.49
N ALA A 81 4.08 25.47 41.32
CA ALA A 81 3.53 24.13 41.16
C ALA A 81 4.48 23.03 41.68
N LEU A 82 5.77 23.13 41.34
CA LEU A 82 6.79 22.19 41.80
C LEU A 82 6.93 22.22 43.33
N ARG A 83 6.97 23.42 43.92
CA ARG A 83 7.09 23.61 45.39
C ARG A 83 5.93 22.96 46.13
N GLU A 84 4.71 23.00 45.59
CA GLU A 84 3.53 22.43 46.18
C GLU A 84 3.42 20.91 45.92
N PHE A 85 3.73 20.44 44.72
CA PHE A 85 3.64 19.01 44.38
C PHE A 85 4.73 18.17 45.09
N GLN A 86 5.96 18.67 45.24
CA GLN A 86 7.05 17.86 45.75
C GLN A 86 6.78 17.31 47.14
N PRO A 87 6.42 18.11 48.17
CA PRO A 87 6.14 17.59 49.52
C PRO A 87 4.89 16.70 49.56
N ALA A 88 3.88 16.96 48.72
CA ALA A 88 2.70 16.13 48.63
C ALA A 88 3.03 14.75 48.03
N ALA A 89 3.81 14.72 46.93
CA ALA A 89 4.27 13.49 46.32
C ALA A 89 5.16 12.64 47.23
N GLU A 90 6.03 13.29 48.02
CA GLU A 90 6.87 12.63 49.03
C GLU A 90 6.05 11.98 50.14
N LYS A 91 4.92 12.58 50.51
CA LYS A 91 3.95 12.04 51.47
C LYS A 91 3.06 10.93 50.90
N GLY A 92 3.20 10.63 49.63
CA GLY A 92 2.49 9.55 48.97
C GLY A 92 1.23 9.99 48.19
N ASP A 93 0.96 11.29 48.07
CA ASP A 93 -0.17 11.76 47.29
C ASP A 93 0.01 11.34 45.82
N ARG A 94 -0.91 10.51 45.33
CA ARG A 94 -0.85 9.87 44.01
C ARG A 94 -0.95 10.90 42.87
N ASP A 95 -1.82 11.89 43.00
CA ASP A 95 -2.05 12.90 41.99
C ASP A 95 -0.85 13.87 41.90
N ALA A 96 -0.24 14.22 43.03
CA ALA A 96 1.00 14.98 43.07
C ALA A 96 2.18 14.20 42.48
N GLN A 97 2.27 12.89 42.72
CA GLN A 97 3.29 12.03 42.11
C GLN A 97 3.15 12.00 40.59
N LEU A 98 1.93 11.89 40.08
CA LEU A 98 1.64 11.93 38.63
C LEU A 98 2.03 13.29 38.04
N ALA A 99 1.62 14.39 38.68
CA ALA A 99 1.94 15.75 38.25
C ALA A 99 3.46 16.01 38.22
N LEU A 100 4.14 15.62 39.31
CA LEU A 100 5.59 15.77 39.42
C LEU A 100 6.35 14.94 38.36
N ALA A 101 5.88 13.74 38.07
CA ALA A 101 6.43 12.91 36.99
C ALA A 101 6.29 13.59 35.65
N ASP A 102 5.14 14.19 35.32
CA ASP A 102 4.91 14.91 34.06
C ASP A 102 5.79 16.18 34.00
N MET A 103 5.99 16.89 35.08
CA MET A 103 6.90 18.05 35.16
C MET A 103 8.33 17.67 34.78
N TYR A 104 8.88 16.60 35.36
CA TYR A 104 10.22 16.11 35.03
C TYR A 104 10.31 15.55 33.62
N LEU A 105 9.25 14.92 33.10
CA LEU A 105 9.24 14.39 31.75
C LEU A 105 9.28 15.49 30.68
N ARG A 106 8.60 16.61 30.93
CA ARG A 106 8.42 17.72 30.00
C ARG A 106 9.31 18.94 30.27
N GLY A 107 9.95 19.01 31.41
CA GLY A 107 10.78 20.14 31.81
C GLY A 107 9.98 21.34 32.31
N TYR A 108 8.83 21.13 32.93
CA TYR A 108 8.00 22.21 33.50
C TYR A 108 8.54 22.65 34.86
N GLY A 109 9.20 23.81 34.90
CA GLY A 109 9.81 24.37 36.10
C GLY A 109 11.07 23.63 36.61
N VAL A 110 11.48 22.57 35.92
CA VAL A 110 12.66 21.73 36.21
C VAL A 110 13.35 21.33 34.92
N ALA A 111 14.61 20.92 34.98
CA ALA A 111 15.27 20.28 33.86
C ALA A 111 14.58 18.94 33.53
N VAL A 112 14.53 18.63 32.21
CA VAL A 112 13.99 17.34 31.76
C VAL A 112 14.84 16.20 32.34
N ASP A 113 14.20 15.32 33.09
CA ASP A 113 14.81 14.12 33.65
C ASP A 113 13.82 12.94 33.59
N PRO A 114 13.87 12.15 32.51
CA PRO A 114 12.99 10.98 32.36
C PRO A 114 13.21 9.90 33.42
N ALA A 115 14.39 9.83 34.05
CA ALA A 115 14.65 8.84 35.11
C ALA A 115 13.95 9.23 36.42
N ILE A 116 13.93 10.52 36.74
CA ILE A 116 13.14 11.02 37.87
C ILE A 116 11.64 10.86 37.57
N ALA A 117 11.22 11.20 36.35
CA ALA A 117 9.83 11.02 35.93
C ALA A 117 9.38 9.56 36.07
N ALA A 118 10.17 8.60 35.61
CA ALA A 118 9.87 7.17 35.70
C ALA A 118 9.72 6.69 37.16
N ARG A 119 10.53 7.22 38.09
CA ARG A 119 10.40 6.89 39.52
C ARG A 119 9.08 7.39 40.11
N TRP A 120 8.67 8.59 39.75
CA TRP A 120 7.41 9.14 40.24
C TRP A 120 6.19 8.49 39.59
N PHE A 121 6.24 8.24 38.26
CA PHE A 121 5.20 7.43 37.57
C PHE A 121 5.08 6.04 38.21
N ARG A 122 6.18 5.38 38.55
CA ARG A 122 6.15 4.06 39.18
C ARG A 122 5.41 4.11 40.55
N LYS A 123 5.70 5.10 41.37
CA LYS A 123 5.01 5.25 42.66
C LYS A 123 3.51 5.46 42.49
N ALA A 124 3.08 6.31 41.58
CA ALA A 124 1.66 6.52 41.28
C ALA A 124 1.01 5.29 40.62
N ALA A 125 1.72 4.59 39.73
CA ALA A 125 1.25 3.38 39.06
C ALA A 125 1.08 2.19 40.01
N GLU A 126 1.95 2.06 41.01
CA GLU A 126 1.86 1.06 42.06
C GLU A 126 0.66 1.33 42.98
N GLN A 127 0.23 2.58 43.12
CA GLN A 127 -1.02 2.97 43.80
C GLN A 127 -2.27 2.79 42.88
N GLY A 128 -2.11 2.26 41.66
CA GLY A 128 -3.21 1.92 40.78
C GLY A 128 -3.63 3.03 39.80
N ASP A 129 -2.96 4.18 39.74
CA ASP A 129 -3.34 5.23 38.80
C ASP A 129 -3.16 4.77 37.33
N PRO A 130 -4.24 4.68 36.51
CA PRO A 130 -4.14 4.14 35.16
C PRO A 130 -3.36 5.06 34.20
N ARG A 131 -3.33 6.37 34.43
CA ARG A 131 -2.54 7.32 33.62
C ARG A 131 -1.05 7.15 33.90
N ALA A 132 -0.70 6.96 35.19
CA ALA A 132 0.68 6.69 35.58
C ALA A 132 1.16 5.33 35.06
N GLN A 133 0.30 4.30 35.08
CA GLN A 133 0.58 2.99 34.51
C GLN A 133 0.80 3.11 32.98
N THR A 134 -0.03 3.87 32.28
CA THR A 134 0.13 4.13 30.82
C THR A 134 1.45 4.84 30.53
N ASN A 135 1.78 5.90 31.28
CA ASN A 135 3.02 6.64 31.08
C ASN A 135 4.26 5.79 31.41
N LEU A 136 4.22 5.00 32.48
CA LEU A 136 5.31 4.09 32.81
C LEU A 136 5.51 3.02 31.76
N GLY A 137 4.43 2.45 31.22
CA GLY A 137 4.45 1.54 30.05
C GLY A 137 5.13 2.20 28.85
N PHE A 138 4.77 3.45 28.57
CA PHE A 138 5.41 4.22 27.50
C PHE A 138 6.90 4.45 27.72
N LEU A 139 7.33 4.78 28.94
CA LEU A 139 8.75 4.95 29.24
C LEU A 139 9.55 3.66 29.04
N HIS A 140 8.98 2.51 29.44
CA HIS A 140 9.58 1.20 29.16
C HIS A 140 9.61 0.87 27.66
N GLU A 141 8.55 1.17 26.91
CA GLU A 141 8.50 0.96 25.46
C GLU A 141 9.58 1.77 24.72
N GLN A 142 9.79 3.02 25.12
CA GLN A 142 10.75 3.93 24.49
C GLN A 142 12.18 3.81 25.04
N GLY A 143 12.36 3.20 26.22
CA GLY A 143 13.65 3.19 26.93
C GLY A 143 14.04 4.58 27.44
N LYS A 144 13.06 5.40 27.83
CA LYS A 144 13.30 6.76 28.35
C LYS A 144 13.36 6.76 29.87
N GLY A 145 14.52 7.02 30.42
CA GLY A 145 14.75 7.04 31.86
C GLY A 145 14.72 5.67 32.57
N VAL A 146 14.40 4.63 31.81
CA VAL A 146 14.41 3.21 32.21
C VAL A 146 14.94 2.38 31.04
N ALA A 147 15.41 1.15 31.31
CA ALA A 147 15.77 0.22 30.26
C ALA A 147 14.55 -0.07 29.37
N ARG A 148 14.79 -0.15 28.03
CA ARG A 148 13.73 -0.53 27.11
C ARG A 148 13.32 -1.97 27.37
N ASP A 149 12.04 -2.15 27.66
CA ASP A 149 11.45 -3.46 27.95
C ASP A 149 9.99 -3.48 27.47
N PHE A 150 9.75 -4.18 26.37
CA PHE A 150 8.41 -4.27 25.78
C PHE A 150 7.45 -5.17 26.57
N GLU A 151 7.97 -6.18 27.26
CA GLU A 151 7.14 -7.04 28.12
C GLU A 151 6.68 -6.28 29.35
N GLU A 152 7.58 -5.52 29.97
CA GLU A 152 7.23 -4.69 31.10
C GLU A 152 6.27 -3.55 30.69
N ALA A 153 6.47 -2.94 29.52
CA ALA A 153 5.53 -1.97 28.94
C ALA A 153 4.13 -2.58 28.79
N ALA A 154 4.04 -3.78 28.21
CA ALA A 154 2.77 -4.48 28.02
C ALA A 154 2.07 -4.79 29.34
N LYS A 155 2.80 -5.16 30.40
CA LYS A 155 2.24 -5.41 31.74
C LYS A 155 1.60 -4.15 32.30
N TRP A 156 2.28 -3.00 32.18
CA TRP A 156 1.74 -1.74 32.69
C TRP A 156 0.56 -1.25 31.83
N TYR A 157 0.64 -1.35 30.52
CA TYR A 157 -0.51 -1.06 29.64
C TYR A 157 -1.71 -1.97 29.95
N ARG A 158 -1.48 -3.28 30.22
CA ARG A 158 -2.55 -4.21 30.58
C ARG A 158 -3.26 -3.75 31.86
N LYS A 159 -2.51 -3.42 32.91
CA LYS A 159 -3.10 -2.93 34.15
C LYS A 159 -3.95 -1.68 33.97
N ALA A 160 -3.52 -0.74 33.14
CA ALA A 160 -4.28 0.46 32.84
C ALA A 160 -5.49 0.18 31.92
N ALA A 161 -5.32 -0.68 30.91
CA ALA A 161 -6.37 -1.06 29.98
C ALA A 161 -7.52 -1.82 30.63
N ASP A 162 -7.20 -2.70 31.58
CA ASP A 162 -8.18 -3.43 32.40
C ASP A 162 -9.00 -2.48 33.32
N GLN A 163 -8.46 -1.30 33.62
CA GLN A 163 -9.17 -0.22 34.33
C GLN A 163 -9.95 0.70 33.35
N GLY A 164 -9.92 0.42 32.07
CA GLY A 164 -10.66 1.17 31.04
C GLY A 164 -9.88 2.36 30.45
N GLU A 165 -8.58 2.54 30.71
CA GLU A 165 -7.82 3.69 30.19
C GLU A 165 -7.65 3.56 28.65
N PRO A 166 -8.21 4.49 27.84
CA PRO A 166 -8.30 4.31 26.39
C PRO A 166 -6.95 4.34 25.67
N THR A 167 -5.98 5.13 26.17
CA THR A 167 -4.65 5.20 25.56
C THR A 167 -3.89 3.88 25.76
N ALA A 168 -3.99 3.30 26.96
CA ALA A 168 -3.39 2.00 27.24
C ALA A 168 -4.04 0.88 26.41
N GLN A 169 -5.37 0.89 26.26
CA GLN A 169 -6.09 -0.04 25.40
C GLN A 169 -5.60 0.09 23.94
N SER A 170 -5.47 1.32 23.42
CA SER A 170 -4.96 1.57 22.08
C SER A 170 -3.51 1.10 21.90
N ASN A 171 -2.64 1.34 22.91
CA ASN A 171 -1.25 0.89 22.86
C ASN A 171 -1.15 -0.63 22.92
N LEU A 172 -1.94 -1.27 23.78
CA LEU A 172 -1.98 -2.73 23.90
C LEU A 172 -2.53 -3.38 22.63
N SER A 173 -3.55 -2.79 21.99
CA SER A 173 -4.02 -3.19 20.65
C SER A 173 -2.89 -3.19 19.65
N TYR A 174 -2.08 -2.13 19.64
CA TYR A 174 -0.95 -2.04 18.73
C TYR A 174 0.14 -3.07 19.04
N MET A 175 0.48 -3.28 20.31
CA MET A 175 1.46 -4.29 20.72
C MET A 175 1.01 -5.71 20.33
N ALA A 176 -0.26 -6.04 20.51
CA ALA A 176 -0.83 -7.32 20.07
C ALA A 176 -0.83 -7.48 18.55
N LEU A 177 -1.10 -6.40 17.80
CA LEU A 177 -1.07 -6.40 16.34
C LEU A 177 0.29 -6.78 15.76
N ILE A 178 1.38 -6.27 16.36
CA ILE A 178 2.74 -6.47 15.84
C ILE A 178 3.56 -7.52 16.59
N GLY A 179 2.99 -8.14 17.64
CA GLY A 179 3.68 -9.13 18.46
C GLY A 179 4.86 -8.56 19.25
N ARG A 180 4.70 -7.36 19.83
CA ARG A 180 5.77 -6.69 20.57
C ARG A 180 5.48 -6.70 22.07
N GLY A 181 6.31 -7.39 22.87
CA GLY A 181 6.13 -7.56 24.30
C GLY A 181 4.94 -8.44 24.70
N VAL A 182 4.13 -8.83 23.73
CA VAL A 182 3.06 -9.83 23.81
C VAL A 182 3.06 -10.67 22.55
N PRO A 183 2.53 -11.90 22.55
CA PRO A 183 2.31 -12.66 21.33
C PRO A 183 1.46 -11.88 20.31
N GLN A 184 1.76 -12.05 19.03
CA GLN A 184 0.93 -11.45 17.98
C GLN A 184 -0.46 -12.14 17.98
N ASP A 185 -1.50 -11.32 18.10
CA ASP A 185 -2.89 -11.79 18.15
C ASP A 185 -3.81 -10.70 17.60
N ASP A 186 -4.29 -10.91 16.38
CA ASP A 186 -5.17 -9.96 15.69
C ASP A 186 -6.52 -9.80 16.41
N THR A 187 -7.04 -10.87 17.04
CA THR A 187 -8.31 -10.84 17.77
C THR A 187 -8.19 -9.98 19.03
N GLN A 188 -7.10 -10.17 19.79
CA GLN A 188 -6.81 -9.31 20.95
C GLN A 188 -6.56 -7.86 20.53
N ALA A 189 -5.87 -7.65 19.40
CA ALA A 189 -5.65 -6.30 18.87
C ALA A 189 -6.98 -5.60 18.55
N ALA A 190 -7.90 -6.30 17.87
CA ALA A 190 -9.22 -5.77 17.54
C ALA A 190 -10.08 -5.53 18.78
N HIS A 191 -10.05 -6.43 19.76
CA HIS A 191 -10.76 -6.28 21.03
C HIS A 191 -10.35 -4.97 21.74
N TRP A 192 -9.06 -4.77 21.97
CA TRP A 192 -8.56 -3.56 22.63
C TRP A 192 -8.81 -2.29 21.82
N ALA A 193 -8.69 -2.36 20.49
CA ALA A 193 -9.05 -1.23 19.61
C ALA A 193 -10.52 -0.86 19.75
N THR A 194 -11.42 -1.87 19.83
CA THR A 194 -12.87 -1.64 20.00
C THR A 194 -13.17 -0.90 21.29
N LEU A 195 -12.59 -1.33 22.41
CA LEU A 195 -12.81 -0.68 23.70
C LEU A 195 -12.34 0.79 23.71
N ALA A 196 -11.16 1.06 23.13
CA ALA A 196 -10.63 2.41 23.01
C ALA A 196 -11.45 3.28 22.04
N ALA A 197 -11.91 2.71 20.92
CA ALA A 197 -12.71 3.40 19.90
C ALA A 197 -14.10 3.79 20.42
N GLN A 198 -14.74 2.91 21.20
CA GLN A 198 -16.03 3.18 21.85
C GLN A 198 -15.94 4.33 22.86
N GLN A 199 -14.78 4.55 23.47
CA GLN A 199 -14.50 5.70 24.33
C GLN A 199 -14.15 6.98 23.55
N GLY A 200 -14.21 6.95 22.22
CA GLY A 200 -14.02 8.11 21.37
C GLY A 200 -12.58 8.39 20.96
N LEU A 201 -11.60 7.54 21.28
CA LEU A 201 -10.20 7.78 20.90
C LEU A 201 -10.02 7.68 19.38
N ALA A 202 -9.77 8.81 18.69
CA ALA A 202 -9.72 8.89 17.23
C ALA A 202 -8.72 7.92 16.59
N VAL A 203 -7.52 7.76 17.19
CA VAL A 203 -6.51 6.82 16.69
C VAL A 203 -6.98 5.37 16.76
N ALA A 204 -7.75 5.01 17.77
CA ALA A 204 -8.33 3.68 17.93
C ALA A 204 -9.49 3.48 16.96
N GLN A 205 -10.33 4.49 16.75
CA GLN A 205 -11.41 4.48 15.74
C GLN A 205 -10.85 4.27 14.33
N TYR A 206 -9.81 5.01 13.96
CA TYR A 206 -9.12 4.78 12.68
C TYR A 206 -8.60 3.34 12.57
N ARG A 207 -7.90 2.83 13.57
CA ARG A 207 -7.35 1.46 13.58
C ARG A 207 -8.45 0.40 13.47
N LEU A 208 -9.56 0.59 14.18
CA LEU A 208 -10.70 -0.32 14.11
C LEU A 208 -11.33 -0.31 12.70
N GLY A 209 -11.43 0.85 12.08
CA GLY A 209 -11.83 0.96 10.67
C GLY A 209 -10.91 0.16 9.73
N VAL A 210 -9.59 0.19 9.96
CA VAL A 210 -8.62 -0.63 9.20
C VAL A 210 -8.83 -2.12 9.47
N PHE A 211 -9.11 -2.53 10.70
CA PHE A 211 -9.38 -3.93 11.04
C PHE A 211 -10.61 -4.45 10.30
N TYR A 212 -11.72 -3.71 10.29
CA TYR A 212 -12.92 -4.09 9.51
C TYR A 212 -12.66 -4.08 8.00
N THR A 213 -11.88 -3.14 7.47
CA THR A 213 -11.52 -3.11 6.05
C THR A 213 -10.77 -4.37 5.60
N ASN A 214 -9.88 -4.88 6.45
CA ASN A 214 -8.98 -5.99 6.12
C ASN A 214 -9.49 -7.36 6.63
N GLY A 215 -10.52 -7.40 7.48
CA GLY A 215 -10.94 -8.61 8.19
C GLY A 215 -9.85 -9.10 9.15
N GLN A 216 -9.20 -8.18 9.89
CA GLN A 216 -8.07 -8.48 10.77
C GLN A 216 -8.54 -8.53 12.23
N GLY A 217 -8.60 -9.74 12.80
CA GLY A 217 -9.13 -10.00 14.13
C GLY A 217 -10.64 -9.81 14.28
N VAL A 218 -11.31 -9.38 13.22
CA VAL A 218 -12.76 -9.25 13.05
C VAL A 218 -13.14 -9.66 11.64
N ASP A 219 -14.39 -10.03 11.42
CA ASP A 219 -14.90 -10.25 10.07
C ASP A 219 -14.85 -8.93 9.27
N ARG A 220 -14.54 -9.06 7.97
CA ARG A 220 -14.52 -7.89 7.10
C ARG A 220 -15.91 -7.28 6.99
N ASP A 221 -16.01 -5.98 7.26
CA ASP A 221 -17.24 -5.21 7.17
C ASP A 221 -16.94 -3.78 6.68
N ASP A 222 -17.22 -3.51 5.40
CA ASP A 222 -16.96 -2.22 4.77
C ASP A 222 -17.87 -1.09 5.35
N ALA A 223 -19.08 -1.43 5.86
CA ALA A 223 -19.98 -0.45 6.49
C ALA A 223 -19.51 -0.08 7.90
N ALA A 224 -19.09 -1.06 8.69
CA ALA A 224 -18.47 -0.82 9.99
C ALA A 224 -17.16 -0.01 9.84
N ALA A 225 -16.34 -0.32 8.83
CA ALA A 225 -15.11 0.42 8.53
C ALA A 225 -15.42 1.91 8.23
N LEU A 226 -16.41 2.17 7.36
CA LEU A 226 -16.86 3.53 7.06
C LEU A 226 -17.29 4.29 8.32
N HIS A 227 -18.11 3.66 9.17
CA HIS A 227 -18.58 4.27 10.43
C HIS A 227 -17.42 4.73 11.30
N TRP A 228 -16.43 3.86 11.51
CA TRP A 228 -15.28 4.18 12.37
C TRP A 228 -14.32 5.19 11.74
N TYR A 229 -14.09 5.14 10.42
CA TYR A 229 -13.34 6.18 9.72
C TYR A 229 -14.03 7.54 9.83
N GLN A 230 -15.37 7.58 9.69
CA GLN A 230 -16.13 8.83 9.82
C GLN A 230 -16.00 9.40 11.24
N ALA A 231 -16.10 8.56 12.28
CA ALA A 231 -15.94 8.98 13.65
C ALA A 231 -14.55 9.59 13.93
N ALA A 232 -13.48 8.97 13.43
CA ALA A 232 -12.12 9.49 13.58
C ALA A 232 -11.87 10.75 12.73
N ALA A 233 -12.37 10.77 11.49
CA ALA A 233 -12.21 11.90 10.56
C ALA A 233 -12.91 13.18 11.07
N ASN A 234 -14.08 13.04 11.70
CA ASN A 234 -14.81 14.14 12.33
C ASN A 234 -14.03 14.75 13.51
N GLN A 235 -13.13 14.00 14.13
CA GLN A 235 -12.19 14.50 15.14
C GLN A 235 -10.90 15.07 14.55
N GLY A 236 -10.76 15.08 13.21
CA GLY A 236 -9.61 15.64 12.51
C GLY A 236 -8.47 14.65 12.25
N ASP A 237 -8.62 13.33 12.49
CA ASP A 237 -7.57 12.36 12.18
C ASP A 237 -7.32 12.31 10.66
N ALA A 238 -6.15 12.77 10.23
CA ALA A 238 -5.79 12.88 8.81
C ALA A 238 -5.78 11.52 8.10
N ARG A 239 -5.37 10.45 8.79
CA ARG A 239 -5.35 9.10 8.22
C ARG A 239 -6.77 8.59 7.96
N ALA A 240 -7.70 8.88 8.89
CA ALA A 240 -9.10 8.53 8.70
C ALA A 240 -9.73 9.32 7.56
N GLN A 241 -9.38 10.60 7.40
CA GLN A 241 -9.81 11.42 6.26
C GLN A 241 -9.26 10.88 4.93
N SER A 242 -7.98 10.47 4.91
CA SER A 242 -7.38 9.78 3.76
C SER A 242 -8.09 8.46 3.45
N ALA A 243 -8.42 7.68 4.49
CA ALA A 243 -9.17 6.43 4.35
C ALA A 243 -10.58 6.65 3.78
N LEU A 244 -11.28 7.70 4.21
CA LEU A 244 -12.58 8.08 3.62
C LEU A 244 -12.42 8.46 2.14
N GLY A 245 -11.37 9.17 1.77
CA GLY A 245 -11.06 9.44 0.36
C GLY A 245 -10.97 8.15 -0.47
N TRP A 246 -10.27 7.15 0.04
CA TRP A 246 -10.20 5.84 -0.60
C TRP A 246 -11.57 5.11 -0.61
N VAL A 247 -12.30 5.11 0.51
CA VAL A 247 -13.62 4.46 0.64
C VAL A 247 -14.61 4.99 -0.41
N TYR A 248 -14.73 6.31 -0.54
CA TYR A 248 -15.61 6.93 -1.53
C TYR A 248 -15.13 6.76 -2.97
N SER A 249 -13.81 6.75 -3.20
CA SER A 249 -13.24 6.50 -4.53
C SER A 249 -13.53 5.08 -5.04
N GLU A 250 -13.47 4.08 -4.15
CA GLU A 250 -13.66 2.68 -4.51
C GLU A 250 -15.11 2.19 -4.33
N GLY A 251 -15.97 2.99 -3.69
CA GLY A 251 -17.37 2.60 -3.41
C GLY A 251 -17.46 1.48 -2.37
N ARG A 252 -16.68 1.56 -1.27
CA ARG A 252 -16.60 0.52 -0.23
C ARG A 252 -17.61 0.81 0.88
N GLY A 253 -18.66 0.01 0.99
CA GLY A 253 -19.75 0.24 1.95
C GLY A 253 -20.64 1.45 1.64
N VAL A 254 -20.31 2.20 0.57
CA VAL A 254 -21.10 3.35 0.04
C VAL A 254 -21.03 3.35 -1.48
N PRO A 255 -21.98 3.99 -2.18
CA PRO A 255 -21.82 4.25 -3.60
C PRO A 255 -20.54 5.03 -3.90
N ARG A 256 -19.92 4.71 -5.02
CA ARG A 256 -18.71 5.41 -5.48
C ARG A 256 -19.02 6.90 -5.71
N ASP A 257 -18.25 7.77 -5.07
CA ASP A 257 -18.36 9.23 -5.17
C ASP A 257 -16.97 9.88 -5.22
N PRO A 258 -16.41 10.04 -6.43
CA PRO A 258 -15.07 10.61 -6.59
C PRO A 258 -14.95 12.07 -6.14
N GLU A 259 -16.03 12.85 -6.18
CA GLU A 259 -16.01 14.24 -5.72
C GLU A 259 -15.89 14.33 -4.19
N THR A 260 -16.68 13.52 -3.47
CA THR A 260 -16.56 13.39 -2.02
C THR A 260 -15.19 12.83 -1.63
N ALA A 261 -14.66 11.85 -2.40
CA ALA A 261 -13.31 11.33 -2.20
C ALA A 261 -12.26 12.45 -2.26
N LEU A 262 -12.30 13.30 -3.31
CA LEU A 262 -11.38 14.44 -3.44
C LEU A 262 -11.50 15.44 -2.30
N ARG A 263 -12.71 15.72 -1.81
CA ARG A 263 -12.90 16.64 -0.66
C ARG A 263 -12.15 16.11 0.57
N TRP A 264 -12.32 14.84 0.90
CA TRP A 264 -11.63 14.24 2.03
C TRP A 264 -10.11 14.17 1.85
N LEU A 265 -9.65 13.80 0.65
CA LEU A 265 -8.21 13.77 0.34
C LEU A 265 -7.57 15.17 0.47
N ARG A 266 -8.26 16.24 0.02
CA ARG A 266 -7.75 17.61 0.18
C ARG A 266 -7.63 18.03 1.63
N VAL A 267 -8.63 17.69 2.46
CA VAL A 267 -8.57 17.98 3.91
C VAL A 267 -7.37 17.27 4.55
N SER A 268 -7.22 15.98 4.29
CA SER A 268 -6.10 15.18 4.82
C SER A 268 -4.73 15.67 4.31
N ALA A 269 -4.60 15.93 2.99
CA ALA A 269 -3.37 16.43 2.38
C ALA A 269 -2.97 17.82 2.91
N SER A 270 -3.94 18.66 3.28
CA SER A 270 -3.67 19.96 3.91
C SER A 270 -3.03 19.83 5.29
N GLN A 271 -3.24 18.70 5.97
CA GLN A 271 -2.60 18.34 7.22
C GLN A 271 -1.23 17.66 7.03
N GLY A 272 -0.82 17.40 5.78
CA GLY A 272 0.47 16.79 5.46
C GLY A 272 0.47 15.26 5.53
N ASP A 273 -0.68 14.59 5.41
CA ASP A 273 -0.72 13.13 5.30
C ASP A 273 -0.18 12.70 3.91
N PRO A 274 0.95 11.99 3.84
CA PRO A 274 1.57 11.67 2.56
C PRO A 274 0.78 10.65 1.73
N THR A 275 -0.07 9.84 2.35
CA THR A 275 -0.99 8.94 1.64
C THR A 275 -2.06 9.74 0.92
N ALA A 276 -2.65 10.72 1.60
CA ALA A 276 -3.64 11.60 1.01
C ALA A 276 -3.04 12.47 -0.10
N GLU A 277 -1.83 13.02 0.11
CA GLU A 277 -1.11 13.80 -0.91
C GLU A 277 -0.90 12.96 -2.19
N HIS A 278 -0.39 11.74 -2.04
CA HIS A 278 -0.22 10.82 -3.17
C HIS A 278 -1.56 10.49 -3.85
N ASN A 279 -2.57 10.09 -3.07
CA ASN A 279 -3.89 9.71 -3.62
C ASN A 279 -4.59 10.90 -4.30
N LEU A 280 -4.45 12.11 -3.76
CA LEU A 280 -4.94 13.34 -4.37
C LEU A 280 -4.24 13.58 -5.72
N GLY A 281 -2.91 13.50 -5.74
CA GLY A 281 -2.13 13.63 -6.97
C GLY A 281 -2.53 12.60 -8.03
N MET A 282 -2.74 11.34 -7.64
CA MET A 282 -3.19 10.30 -8.56
C MET A 282 -4.61 10.54 -9.06
N ALA A 283 -5.51 11.09 -8.24
CA ALA A 283 -6.86 11.44 -8.66
C ALA A 283 -6.85 12.60 -9.66
N GLU A 284 -6.05 13.64 -9.43
CA GLU A 284 -5.87 14.77 -10.35
C GLU A 284 -5.17 14.38 -11.65
N LEU A 285 -4.17 13.47 -11.59
CA LEU A 285 -3.50 12.94 -12.78
C LEU A 285 -4.46 12.17 -13.70
N ASN A 286 -5.39 11.43 -13.13
CA ASN A 286 -6.33 10.57 -13.86
C ASN A 286 -7.69 11.25 -14.14
N GLY A 287 -7.91 12.48 -13.68
CA GLY A 287 -9.19 13.17 -13.84
C GLY A 287 -10.35 12.50 -13.07
N ARG A 288 -10.09 11.95 -11.88
CA ARG A 288 -11.10 11.29 -11.04
C ARG A 288 -11.71 12.27 -10.05
N GLY A 289 -12.96 12.64 -10.24
CA GLY A 289 -13.70 13.58 -9.39
C GLY A 289 -13.37 15.06 -9.63
N ALA A 290 -12.42 15.37 -10.53
CA ALA A 290 -12.10 16.70 -11.05
C ALA A 290 -11.49 16.55 -12.44
N PRO A 291 -11.45 17.62 -13.27
CA PRO A 291 -10.71 17.60 -14.53
C PRO A 291 -9.23 17.22 -14.30
N ARG A 292 -8.65 16.52 -15.27
CA ARG A 292 -7.23 16.13 -15.22
C ARG A 292 -6.34 17.36 -15.09
N ASP A 293 -5.48 17.38 -14.08
CA ASP A 293 -4.46 18.42 -13.86
C ASP A 293 -3.09 17.78 -13.53
N PRO A 294 -2.28 17.48 -14.56
CA PRO A 294 -0.98 16.83 -14.36
C PRO A 294 0.01 17.69 -13.56
N VAL A 295 -0.11 19.04 -13.65
CA VAL A 295 0.80 19.95 -12.94
C VAL A 295 0.49 19.99 -11.45
N ALA A 296 -0.78 20.02 -11.07
CA ALA A 296 -1.18 19.89 -9.66
C ALA A 296 -0.84 18.51 -9.12
N ALA A 297 -1.09 17.44 -9.92
CA ALA A 297 -0.77 16.07 -9.56
C ALA A 297 0.72 15.88 -9.23
N GLU A 298 1.60 16.41 -10.08
CA GLU A 298 3.05 16.35 -9.85
C GLU A 298 3.45 16.98 -8.52
N ARG A 299 2.92 18.16 -8.20
CA ARG A 299 3.23 18.86 -6.94
C ARG A 299 2.84 18.02 -5.72
N TRP A 300 1.66 17.40 -5.74
CA TRP A 300 1.20 16.57 -4.64
C TRP A 300 2.00 15.28 -4.51
N ILE A 301 2.25 14.59 -5.64
CA ILE A 301 3.04 13.36 -5.66
C ILE A 301 4.49 13.64 -5.20
N ARG A 302 5.09 14.74 -5.64
CA ARG A 302 6.43 15.16 -5.21
C ARG A 302 6.48 15.41 -3.71
N LYS A 303 5.49 16.15 -3.17
CA LYS A 303 5.42 16.43 -1.73
C LYS A 303 5.37 15.16 -0.90
N ALA A 304 4.54 14.20 -1.27
CA ALA A 304 4.49 12.89 -0.63
C ALA A 304 5.80 12.08 -0.79
N ALA A 305 6.43 12.15 -1.97
CA ALA A 305 7.69 11.43 -2.26
C ALA A 305 8.86 12.01 -1.43
N GLU A 306 8.93 13.33 -1.29
CA GLU A 306 9.91 14.05 -0.46
C GLU A 306 9.69 13.78 1.03
N ALA A 307 8.44 13.61 1.47
CA ALA A 307 8.10 13.14 2.81
C ALA A 307 8.49 11.67 3.08
N GLY A 308 9.02 10.97 2.07
CA GLY A 308 9.49 9.60 2.19
C GLY A 308 8.45 8.53 1.87
N TYR A 309 7.28 8.89 1.34
CA TYR A 309 6.25 7.92 1.02
C TYR A 309 6.63 7.10 -0.22
N ALA A 310 6.96 5.82 -0.01
CA ALA A 310 7.51 4.96 -1.06
C ALA A 310 6.59 4.78 -2.29
N PRO A 311 5.25 4.64 -2.18
CA PRO A 311 4.39 4.62 -3.36
C PRO A 311 4.46 5.91 -4.18
N ALA A 312 4.54 7.08 -3.54
CA ALA A 312 4.70 8.35 -4.24
C ALA A 312 6.07 8.47 -4.93
N GLN A 313 7.12 7.94 -4.32
CA GLN A 313 8.45 7.86 -4.95
C GLN A 313 8.41 7.02 -6.23
N VAL A 314 7.69 5.88 -6.22
CA VAL A 314 7.49 5.08 -7.43
C VAL A 314 6.72 5.87 -8.48
N SER A 315 5.62 6.53 -8.10
CA SER A 315 4.81 7.32 -9.05
C SER A 315 5.60 8.48 -9.66
N LEU A 316 6.38 9.20 -8.86
CA LEU A 316 7.23 10.28 -9.35
C LEU A 316 8.34 9.75 -10.28
N GLY A 317 8.93 8.61 -9.95
CA GLY A 317 9.87 7.91 -10.82
C GLY A 317 9.24 7.52 -12.17
N LEU A 318 8.00 7.04 -12.18
CA LEU A 318 7.26 6.74 -13.41
C LEU A 318 6.98 8.01 -14.24
N MET A 319 6.61 9.12 -13.59
CA MET A 319 6.40 10.40 -14.27
C MET A 319 7.67 10.87 -14.97
N TYR A 320 8.84 10.78 -14.34
CA TYR A 320 10.12 11.10 -14.96
C TYR A 320 10.50 10.11 -16.06
N ALA A 321 10.25 8.82 -15.87
CA ALA A 321 10.56 7.81 -16.89
C ALA A 321 9.71 7.97 -18.16
N ALA A 322 8.43 8.37 -17.99
CA ALA A 322 7.49 8.54 -19.09
C ALA A 322 7.49 9.96 -19.68
N GLY A 323 7.95 10.97 -18.95
CA GLY A 323 7.79 12.38 -19.31
C GLY A 323 6.33 12.86 -19.18
N ASP A 324 5.56 12.28 -18.24
CA ASP A 324 4.18 12.69 -17.98
C ASP A 324 4.16 13.75 -16.86
N ALA A 325 3.66 14.95 -17.18
CA ALA A 325 3.64 16.14 -16.33
C ALA A 325 5.01 16.72 -15.95
N VAL A 326 6.10 16.06 -16.28
CA VAL A 326 7.49 16.50 -16.09
C VAL A 326 8.29 16.24 -17.36
N ILE A 327 9.41 16.91 -17.52
CA ILE A 327 10.36 16.57 -18.60
C ILE A 327 10.95 15.19 -18.28
N ALA A 328 10.96 14.31 -19.29
CA ALA A 328 11.54 12.97 -19.13
C ALA A 328 13.01 13.05 -18.67
N ASP A 329 13.31 12.35 -17.60
CA ASP A 329 14.66 12.26 -17.01
C ASP A 329 14.84 10.89 -16.35
N GLU A 330 15.51 9.99 -17.06
CA GLU A 330 15.76 8.63 -16.59
C GLU A 330 16.65 8.58 -15.34
N LYS A 331 17.55 9.55 -15.14
CA LYS A 331 18.39 9.62 -13.93
C LYS A 331 17.55 9.95 -12.72
N GLN A 332 16.66 10.95 -12.83
CA GLN A 332 15.71 11.27 -11.78
C GLN A 332 14.78 10.09 -11.48
N ALA A 333 14.30 9.38 -12.50
CA ALA A 333 13.51 8.17 -12.31
C ALA A 333 14.26 7.13 -11.48
N VAL A 334 15.53 6.87 -11.80
CA VAL A 334 16.39 5.94 -11.06
C VAL A 334 16.56 6.37 -9.60
N GLU A 335 16.83 7.65 -9.34
CA GLU A 335 17.00 8.16 -7.96
C GLU A 335 15.75 7.91 -7.11
N TRP A 336 14.57 8.15 -7.65
CA TRP A 336 13.31 7.92 -6.95
C TRP A 336 13.02 6.44 -6.74
N TYR A 337 13.30 5.59 -7.74
CA TYR A 337 13.17 4.14 -7.59
C TYR A 337 14.16 3.58 -6.56
N GLN A 338 15.39 4.11 -6.49
CA GLN A 338 16.37 3.75 -5.46
C GLN A 338 15.87 4.08 -4.05
N LYS A 339 15.29 5.28 -3.85
CA LYS A 339 14.70 5.69 -2.56
C LYS A 339 13.57 4.74 -2.15
N ALA A 340 12.65 4.41 -3.07
CA ALA A 340 11.57 3.46 -2.82
C ALA A 340 12.09 2.04 -2.54
N ALA A 341 13.07 1.58 -3.32
CA ALA A 341 13.69 0.26 -3.17
C ALA A 341 14.43 0.10 -1.84
N ALA A 342 15.12 1.15 -1.38
CA ALA A 342 15.82 1.18 -0.09
C ALA A 342 14.85 1.02 1.10
N GLN A 343 13.61 1.51 0.98
CA GLN A 343 12.56 1.28 1.94
C GLN A 343 11.91 -0.11 1.80
N GLY A 344 12.37 -0.90 0.85
CA GLY A 344 11.84 -2.22 0.58
C GLY A 344 10.53 -2.23 -0.23
N ASN A 345 10.16 -1.14 -0.91
CA ASN A 345 9.00 -1.14 -1.80
C ASN A 345 9.25 -2.07 -3.00
N ALA A 346 8.38 -3.05 -3.20
CA ALA A 346 8.55 -4.07 -4.23
C ALA A 346 8.44 -3.51 -5.66
N SER A 347 7.54 -2.54 -5.90
CA SER A 347 7.42 -1.87 -7.20
C SER A 347 8.65 -1.01 -7.50
N GLY A 348 9.19 -0.29 -6.48
CA GLY A 348 10.44 0.44 -6.62
C GLY A 348 11.62 -0.47 -6.95
N GLN A 349 11.71 -1.63 -6.31
CA GLN A 349 12.72 -2.66 -6.60
C GLN A 349 12.56 -3.22 -8.02
N ASN A 350 11.34 -3.53 -8.46
CA ASN A 350 11.07 -3.98 -9.81
C ASN A 350 11.49 -2.92 -10.86
N ASN A 351 11.07 -1.68 -10.67
CA ASN A 351 11.35 -0.61 -11.64
C ASN A 351 12.84 -0.27 -11.68
N LEU A 352 13.53 -0.26 -10.53
CA LEU A 352 14.99 -0.13 -10.49
C LEU A 352 15.68 -1.30 -11.24
N GLY A 353 15.21 -2.53 -11.02
CA GLY A 353 15.70 -3.71 -11.76
C GLY A 353 15.55 -3.54 -13.27
N TRP A 354 14.42 -3.01 -13.71
CA TRP A 354 14.16 -2.72 -15.12
C TRP A 354 15.13 -1.65 -15.69
N MET A 355 15.35 -0.55 -14.96
CA MET A 355 16.30 0.50 -15.37
C MET A 355 17.72 -0.07 -15.49
N LEU A 356 18.17 -0.88 -14.52
CA LEU A 356 19.47 -1.56 -14.53
C LEU A 356 19.61 -2.53 -15.71
N THR A 357 18.56 -3.29 -16.03
CA THR A 357 18.57 -4.26 -17.12
C THR A 357 18.74 -3.59 -18.49
N ASN A 358 18.16 -2.40 -18.68
CA ASN A 358 18.15 -1.70 -19.95
C ASN A 358 19.19 -0.57 -20.04
N GLY A 359 19.88 -0.25 -18.94
CA GLY A 359 20.86 0.84 -18.91
C GLY A 359 20.23 2.23 -19.04
N LEU A 360 19.01 2.41 -18.53
CA LEU A 360 18.25 3.66 -18.61
C LEU A 360 18.57 4.54 -17.38
N GLY A 361 19.17 5.70 -17.60
CA GLY A 361 19.56 6.63 -16.53
C GLY A 361 20.65 6.11 -15.57
N ILE A 362 21.05 4.85 -15.70
CA ILE A 362 22.07 4.15 -14.91
C ILE A 362 22.81 3.15 -15.79
N ALA A 363 24.08 2.87 -15.52
CA ALA A 363 24.80 1.85 -16.26
C ALA A 363 24.12 0.48 -16.14
N ARG A 364 24.06 -0.25 -17.27
CA ARG A 364 23.48 -1.59 -17.30
C ARG A 364 24.23 -2.53 -16.35
N ASP A 365 23.49 -3.20 -15.48
CA ASP A 365 24.00 -4.23 -14.57
C ASP A 365 22.93 -5.33 -14.38
N ASP A 366 23.02 -6.37 -15.20
CA ASP A 366 22.09 -7.50 -15.17
C ASP A 366 22.15 -8.27 -13.85
N ALA A 367 23.31 -8.31 -13.18
CA ALA A 367 23.44 -8.99 -11.87
C ALA A 367 22.76 -8.18 -10.75
N ALA A 368 22.90 -6.85 -10.76
CA ALA A 368 22.15 -5.98 -9.83
C ALA A 368 20.66 -6.05 -10.09
N ALA A 369 20.22 -6.02 -11.35
CA ALA A 369 18.82 -6.15 -11.75
C ALA A 369 18.22 -7.47 -11.21
N LEU A 370 18.92 -8.58 -11.39
CA LEU A 370 18.51 -9.89 -10.88
C LEU A 370 18.31 -9.90 -9.36
N ARG A 371 19.19 -9.20 -8.61
CA ARG A 371 19.05 -9.06 -7.16
C ARG A 371 17.76 -8.30 -6.81
N GLN A 372 17.50 -7.17 -7.50
CA GLN A 372 16.30 -6.36 -7.26
C GLN A 372 15.02 -7.14 -7.57
N PHE A 373 14.94 -7.79 -8.72
CA PHE A 373 13.78 -8.61 -9.10
C PHE A 373 13.54 -9.77 -8.12
N ARG A 374 14.60 -10.46 -7.66
CA ARG A 374 14.47 -11.54 -6.66
C ARG A 374 13.86 -11.04 -5.33
N VAL A 375 14.29 -9.87 -4.88
CA VAL A 375 13.75 -9.29 -3.63
C VAL A 375 12.28 -8.88 -3.83
N ALA A 376 11.94 -8.22 -4.93
CA ALA A 376 10.58 -7.84 -5.26
C ALA A 376 9.65 -9.06 -5.42
N ALA A 377 10.11 -10.10 -6.13
CA ALA A 377 9.35 -11.34 -6.35
C ALA A 377 9.04 -12.08 -5.04
N ARG A 378 10.00 -12.15 -4.10
CA ARG A 378 9.75 -12.72 -2.76
C ARG A 378 8.66 -11.98 -1.98
N LYS A 379 8.46 -10.69 -2.27
CA LYS A 379 7.38 -9.87 -1.71
C LYS A 379 6.05 -10.00 -2.47
N GLY A 380 6.01 -10.87 -3.47
CA GLY A 380 4.80 -11.15 -4.23
C GLY A 380 4.58 -10.26 -5.46
N ASN A 381 5.57 -9.43 -5.84
CA ASN A 381 5.45 -8.59 -7.03
C ASN A 381 5.43 -9.45 -8.30
N ALA A 382 4.29 -9.48 -8.99
CA ALA A 382 4.08 -10.33 -10.16
C ALA A 382 4.89 -9.87 -11.39
N PHE A 383 5.13 -8.57 -11.55
CA PHE A 383 5.97 -8.05 -12.63
C PHE A 383 7.44 -8.43 -12.43
N ALA A 384 7.92 -8.40 -11.18
CA ALA A 384 9.26 -8.87 -10.88
C ALA A 384 9.44 -10.38 -11.12
N MET A 385 8.39 -11.18 -10.87
CA MET A 385 8.39 -12.61 -11.21
C MET A 385 8.46 -12.82 -12.73
N ASP A 386 7.69 -12.05 -13.50
CA ASP A 386 7.75 -12.07 -14.97
C ASP A 386 9.14 -11.67 -15.48
N ASN A 387 9.69 -10.57 -14.98
CA ASN A 387 11.04 -10.13 -15.34
C ASN A 387 12.12 -11.16 -14.97
N LEU A 388 11.97 -11.87 -13.84
CA LEU A 388 12.86 -13.00 -13.50
C LEU A 388 12.75 -14.13 -14.51
N GLY A 389 11.53 -14.51 -14.89
CA GLY A 389 11.30 -15.50 -15.92
C GLY A 389 12.05 -15.14 -17.21
N TRP A 390 11.92 -13.91 -17.65
CA TRP A 390 12.60 -13.41 -18.83
C TRP A 390 14.14 -13.40 -18.69
N MET A 391 14.67 -13.01 -17.52
CA MET A 391 16.11 -13.05 -17.27
C MET A 391 16.68 -14.47 -17.30
N TYR A 392 15.93 -15.46 -16.82
CA TYR A 392 16.31 -16.88 -16.92
C TYR A 392 16.18 -17.40 -18.35
N GLU A 393 15.16 -16.99 -19.10
CA GLU A 393 14.95 -17.39 -20.50
C GLU A 393 16.07 -16.88 -21.41
N GLU A 394 16.52 -15.62 -21.20
CA GLU A 394 17.55 -14.96 -22.02
C GLU A 394 18.98 -15.09 -21.47
N GLY A 395 19.16 -15.71 -20.30
CA GLY A 395 20.49 -15.88 -19.69
C GLY A 395 21.12 -14.56 -19.23
N ARG A 396 20.29 -13.62 -18.75
CA ARG A 396 20.74 -12.29 -18.34
C ARG A 396 21.19 -12.27 -16.89
N GLY A 397 22.47 -11.99 -16.64
CA GLY A 397 23.07 -11.99 -15.31
C GLY A 397 23.23 -13.39 -14.68
N GLN A 398 22.90 -14.45 -15.42
CA GLN A 398 23.00 -15.86 -15.05
C GLN A 398 22.89 -16.75 -16.28
N PRO A 399 23.23 -18.05 -16.25
CA PRO A 399 23.01 -18.97 -17.36
C PRO A 399 21.53 -19.10 -17.72
N VAL A 400 21.27 -19.41 -19.01
CA VAL A 400 19.92 -19.76 -19.49
C VAL A 400 19.38 -20.96 -18.73
N ASP A 401 18.16 -20.82 -18.20
CA ASP A 401 17.44 -21.90 -17.52
C ASP A 401 15.94 -21.79 -17.82
N ALA A 402 15.50 -22.55 -18.82
CA ALA A 402 14.10 -22.54 -19.25
C ALA A 402 13.14 -23.12 -18.19
N ALA A 403 13.60 -24.04 -17.33
CA ALA A 403 12.78 -24.61 -16.28
C ALA A 403 12.51 -23.57 -15.16
N GLU A 404 13.51 -22.81 -14.76
CA GLU A 404 13.33 -21.68 -13.84
C GLU A 404 12.52 -20.57 -14.48
N ALA A 405 12.73 -20.25 -15.78
CA ALA A 405 11.88 -19.28 -16.50
C ALA A 405 10.41 -19.69 -16.46
N GLN A 406 10.10 -20.94 -16.80
CA GLN A 406 8.74 -21.48 -16.74
C GLN A 406 8.14 -21.39 -15.34
N ARG A 407 8.93 -21.71 -14.30
CA ARG A 407 8.50 -21.62 -12.91
C ARG A 407 8.12 -20.20 -12.49
N TRP A 408 8.95 -19.21 -12.83
CA TRP A 408 8.69 -17.82 -12.50
C TRP A 408 7.50 -17.24 -13.26
N TYR A 409 7.34 -17.57 -14.55
CA TYR A 409 6.17 -17.18 -15.33
C TYR A 409 4.88 -17.77 -14.75
N ARG A 410 4.87 -19.05 -14.34
CA ARG A 410 3.70 -19.65 -13.65
C ARG A 410 3.36 -18.98 -12.33
N LEU A 411 4.36 -18.60 -11.55
CA LEU A 411 4.15 -17.87 -10.29
C LEU A 411 3.56 -16.47 -10.53
N ALA A 412 3.99 -15.78 -11.59
CA ALA A 412 3.44 -14.49 -11.99
C ALA A 412 2.01 -14.63 -12.55
N GLU A 413 1.78 -15.64 -13.41
CA GLU A 413 0.46 -15.98 -13.96
C GLU A 413 -0.56 -16.26 -12.85
N ALA A 414 -0.21 -17.06 -11.84
CA ALA A 414 -1.06 -17.36 -10.68
C ALA A 414 -1.47 -16.10 -9.89
N ARG A 415 -0.76 -14.97 -10.10
CA ARG A 415 -1.08 -13.66 -9.55
C ARG A 415 -1.81 -12.74 -10.54
N GLY A 416 -2.24 -13.28 -11.67
CA GLY A 416 -3.01 -12.54 -12.67
C GLY A 416 -2.16 -11.69 -13.62
N ASN A 417 -0.83 -11.88 -13.68
CA ASN A 417 0.03 -11.13 -14.58
C ASN A 417 -0.16 -11.60 -16.04
N ALA A 418 -0.80 -10.77 -16.86
CA ALA A 418 -1.06 -11.08 -18.27
C ALA A 418 0.22 -11.15 -19.13
N PRO A 419 1.22 -10.27 -18.97
CA PRO A 419 2.52 -10.41 -19.63
C PRO A 419 3.18 -11.77 -19.38
N ALA A 420 3.26 -12.22 -18.14
CA ALA A 420 3.85 -13.53 -17.80
C ALA A 420 3.11 -14.70 -18.47
N ARG A 421 1.77 -14.61 -18.53
CA ARG A 421 0.95 -15.61 -19.23
C ARG A 421 1.28 -15.65 -20.72
N ASN A 422 1.49 -14.49 -21.33
CA ASN A 422 1.93 -14.40 -22.72
C ASN A 422 3.35 -14.96 -22.94
N HIS A 423 4.30 -14.65 -22.03
CA HIS A 423 5.66 -15.18 -22.11
C HIS A 423 5.70 -16.70 -21.93
N LEU A 424 4.91 -17.23 -20.98
CA LEU A 424 4.76 -18.68 -20.81
C LEU A 424 4.18 -19.34 -22.05
N ALA A 425 3.18 -18.74 -22.67
CA ALA A 425 2.59 -19.22 -23.91
C ALA A 425 3.60 -19.19 -25.08
N LEU A 426 4.43 -18.15 -25.19
CA LEU A 426 5.53 -18.07 -26.14
C LEU A 426 6.58 -19.16 -25.93
N LEU A 427 6.91 -19.43 -24.66
CA LEU A 427 7.85 -20.50 -24.29
C LEU A 427 7.35 -21.86 -24.79
N TYR A 428 6.06 -22.17 -24.60
CA TYR A 428 5.42 -23.38 -25.14
C TYR A 428 5.33 -23.40 -26.67
N ALA A 429 4.92 -22.29 -27.29
CA ALA A 429 4.78 -22.21 -28.74
C ALA A 429 6.12 -22.43 -29.49
N ARG A 430 7.23 -21.99 -28.88
CA ARG A 430 8.57 -22.11 -29.45
C ARG A 430 9.28 -23.40 -29.07
N GLY A 431 8.89 -24.04 -27.98
CA GLY A 431 9.61 -25.17 -27.41
C GLY A 431 11.03 -24.80 -26.95
N LYS A 432 11.28 -23.54 -26.51
CA LYS A 432 12.60 -23.04 -26.12
C LYS A 432 12.98 -23.58 -24.75
N GLY A 433 13.71 -24.69 -24.73
CA GLY A 433 14.15 -25.36 -23.49
C GLY A 433 13.04 -26.08 -22.71
N VAL A 434 11.82 -26.13 -23.27
CA VAL A 434 10.68 -26.91 -22.77
C VAL A 434 10.05 -27.66 -23.94
N THR A 435 9.28 -28.71 -23.67
CA THR A 435 8.53 -29.39 -24.73
C THR A 435 7.54 -28.42 -25.36
N ARG A 436 7.53 -28.34 -26.70
CA ARG A 436 6.54 -27.56 -27.44
C ARG A 436 5.14 -28.07 -27.15
N ASP A 437 4.24 -27.13 -26.83
CA ASP A 437 2.83 -27.43 -26.54
C ASP A 437 1.96 -26.30 -27.11
N ASP A 438 1.52 -26.50 -28.37
CA ASP A 438 0.69 -25.51 -29.06
C ASP A 438 -0.69 -25.32 -28.41
N VAL A 439 -1.23 -26.35 -27.70
CA VAL A 439 -2.52 -26.26 -26.99
C VAL A 439 -2.39 -25.37 -25.76
N ALA A 440 -1.35 -25.59 -24.95
CA ALA A 440 -1.05 -24.73 -23.81
C ALA A 440 -0.76 -23.28 -24.26
N ALA A 441 -0.04 -23.10 -25.38
CA ALA A 441 0.24 -21.80 -25.97
C ALA A 441 -1.05 -21.05 -26.34
N VAL A 442 -1.97 -21.70 -27.06
CA VAL A 442 -3.28 -21.11 -27.43
C VAL A 442 -4.06 -20.71 -26.19
N SER A 443 -4.15 -21.60 -25.19
CA SER A 443 -4.84 -21.32 -23.93
C SER A 443 -4.28 -20.06 -23.24
N GLY A 444 -2.95 -19.96 -23.13
CA GLY A 444 -2.26 -18.81 -22.54
C GLY A 444 -2.49 -17.52 -23.31
N PHE A 445 -2.34 -17.53 -24.65
CA PHE A 445 -2.59 -16.34 -25.46
C PHE A 445 -4.05 -15.87 -25.40
N ARG A 446 -5.01 -16.80 -25.41
CA ARG A 446 -6.43 -16.47 -25.24
C ARG A 446 -6.69 -15.79 -23.89
N ALA A 447 -6.19 -16.38 -22.82
CA ALA A 447 -6.40 -15.85 -21.49
C ALA A 447 -5.71 -14.48 -21.28
N ALA A 448 -4.52 -14.26 -21.84
CA ALA A 448 -3.86 -12.96 -21.82
C ALA A 448 -4.57 -11.92 -22.72
N SER A 449 -5.07 -12.35 -23.89
CA SER A 449 -5.88 -11.52 -24.79
C SER A 449 -7.20 -11.07 -24.16
N ALA A 450 -7.85 -11.94 -23.38
CA ALA A 450 -9.05 -11.61 -22.62
C ALA A 450 -8.81 -10.50 -21.58
N GLN A 451 -7.60 -10.40 -21.06
CA GLN A 451 -7.17 -9.30 -20.17
C GLN A 451 -6.75 -8.02 -20.95
N GLY A 452 -6.92 -7.98 -22.24
CA GLY A 452 -6.63 -6.82 -23.08
C GLY A 452 -5.20 -6.73 -23.59
N LEU A 453 -4.32 -7.71 -23.33
CA LEU A 453 -2.91 -7.64 -23.71
C LEU A 453 -2.73 -7.71 -25.23
N ALA A 454 -2.25 -6.62 -25.84
CA ALA A 454 -2.05 -6.53 -27.30
C ALA A 454 -1.02 -7.54 -27.84
N PRO A 455 0.16 -7.77 -27.23
CA PRO A 455 1.08 -8.83 -27.62
C PRO A 455 0.43 -10.21 -27.71
N ALA A 456 -0.43 -10.56 -26.77
CA ALA A 456 -1.13 -11.85 -26.79
C ALA A 456 -2.14 -11.94 -27.94
N ARG A 457 -2.81 -10.83 -28.31
CA ARG A 457 -3.67 -10.77 -29.50
C ARG A 457 -2.86 -10.95 -30.78
N HIS A 458 -1.68 -10.35 -30.86
CA HIS A 458 -0.76 -10.52 -31.98
C HIS A 458 -0.36 -12.00 -32.15
N ASN A 459 0.10 -12.62 -31.05
CA ASN A 459 0.51 -14.02 -31.06
C ASN A 459 -0.66 -14.97 -31.38
N LEU A 460 -1.85 -14.70 -30.83
CA LEU A 460 -3.07 -15.45 -31.15
C LEU A 460 -3.43 -15.33 -32.64
N GLY A 461 -3.22 -14.16 -33.23
CA GLY A 461 -3.42 -13.95 -34.67
C GLY A 461 -2.55 -14.89 -35.55
N TYR A 462 -1.29 -15.06 -35.18
CA TYR A 462 -0.39 -16.00 -35.87
C TYR A 462 -0.87 -17.47 -35.72
N ILE A 463 -1.26 -17.85 -34.52
CA ILE A 463 -1.79 -19.19 -34.21
C ILE A 463 -3.05 -19.50 -35.00
N VAL A 464 -4.01 -18.56 -35.06
CA VAL A 464 -5.27 -18.69 -35.79
C VAL A 464 -5.03 -18.82 -37.31
N ALA A 465 -4.15 -17.99 -37.83
CA ALA A 465 -3.81 -18.02 -39.27
C ALA A 465 -3.23 -19.37 -39.73
N ASN A 466 -2.51 -20.05 -38.82
CA ASN A 466 -1.83 -21.31 -39.15
C ASN A 466 -2.56 -22.55 -38.61
N GLY A 467 -3.72 -22.41 -37.93
CA GLY A 467 -4.50 -23.54 -37.40
C GLY A 467 -3.76 -24.37 -36.37
N LEU A 468 -2.95 -23.72 -35.52
CA LEU A 468 -2.13 -24.40 -34.51
C LEU A 468 -2.92 -24.62 -33.20
N GLY A 469 -2.49 -25.61 -32.40
CA GLY A 469 -2.95 -25.79 -31.01
C GLY A 469 -4.44 -26.07 -30.86
N GLY A 470 -5.04 -26.84 -31.76
CA GLY A 470 -6.45 -27.24 -31.68
C GLY A 470 -7.44 -26.14 -32.11
N VAL A 471 -6.96 -25.07 -32.80
CA VAL A 471 -7.84 -24.12 -33.48
C VAL A 471 -8.60 -24.89 -34.55
N PRO A 472 -9.94 -24.97 -34.55
CA PRO A 472 -10.70 -25.86 -35.42
C PRO A 472 -10.53 -25.59 -36.90
N ARG A 473 -10.29 -24.31 -37.26
CA ARG A 473 -10.13 -23.90 -38.64
C ARG A 473 -9.06 -22.81 -38.76
N ALA A 474 -8.04 -23.06 -39.56
CA ALA A 474 -7.08 -22.03 -39.93
C ALA A 474 -7.76 -20.89 -40.71
N ASP A 475 -7.50 -19.65 -40.34
CA ASP A 475 -8.11 -18.47 -40.94
C ASP A 475 -7.13 -17.29 -41.01
N LEU A 476 -6.51 -17.12 -42.19
CA LEU A 476 -5.54 -16.05 -42.40
C LEU A 476 -6.17 -14.66 -42.28
N ALA A 477 -7.41 -14.47 -42.71
CA ALA A 477 -8.11 -13.18 -42.63
C ALA A 477 -8.40 -12.81 -41.19
N ALA A 478 -8.83 -13.76 -40.35
CA ALA A 478 -9.04 -13.55 -38.91
C ALA A 478 -7.70 -13.28 -38.18
N GLY A 479 -6.65 -14.02 -38.50
CA GLY A 479 -5.32 -13.81 -37.96
C GLY A 479 -4.77 -12.42 -38.26
N VAL A 480 -4.89 -11.95 -39.50
CA VAL A 480 -4.47 -10.59 -39.92
C VAL A 480 -5.30 -9.52 -39.20
N ALA A 481 -6.62 -9.73 -39.04
CA ALA A 481 -7.48 -8.80 -38.31
C ALA A 481 -7.08 -8.66 -36.82
N LEU A 482 -6.77 -9.79 -36.15
CA LEU A 482 -6.28 -9.78 -34.76
C LEU A 482 -4.95 -9.06 -34.61
N GLN A 483 -3.99 -9.31 -35.52
CA GLN A 483 -2.71 -8.61 -35.49
C GLN A 483 -2.86 -7.12 -35.82
N SER A 484 -3.80 -6.74 -36.68
CA SER A 484 -4.11 -5.34 -36.97
C SER A 484 -4.67 -4.64 -35.74
N LEU A 485 -5.61 -5.28 -35.03
CA LEU A 485 -6.15 -4.77 -33.76
C LEU A 485 -5.05 -4.62 -32.69
N ALA A 486 -4.14 -5.58 -32.61
CA ALA A 486 -3.02 -5.53 -31.65
C ALA A 486 -2.09 -4.33 -31.93
N ARG A 487 -1.77 -4.08 -33.21
CA ARG A 487 -0.92 -2.96 -33.63
C ARG A 487 -1.49 -1.58 -33.34
N GLU A 488 -2.81 -1.44 -33.25
CA GLU A 488 -3.45 -0.19 -32.86
C GLU A 488 -3.12 0.21 -31.41
N ALA A 489 -2.90 -0.79 -30.54
CA ALA A 489 -2.53 -0.56 -29.16
C ALA A 489 -1.01 -0.48 -28.95
N SER A 490 -0.24 -1.32 -29.64
CA SER A 490 1.23 -1.31 -29.57
C SER A 490 1.85 -1.96 -30.82
N PRO A 491 3.01 -1.48 -31.30
CA PRO A 491 3.76 -2.16 -32.35
C PRO A 491 4.26 -3.53 -31.85
N PRO A 492 4.35 -4.56 -32.73
CA PRO A 492 4.88 -5.86 -32.34
C PRO A 492 6.35 -5.78 -31.95
N SER A 493 6.73 -6.53 -30.92
CA SER A 493 8.13 -6.67 -30.49
C SER A 493 8.82 -7.84 -31.20
N PRO A 494 10.17 -7.87 -31.26
CA PRO A 494 10.91 -9.01 -31.81
C PRO A 494 10.68 -10.33 -31.06
N GLU A 495 10.18 -10.25 -29.83
CA GLU A 495 9.89 -11.40 -28.97
C GLU A 495 8.53 -12.05 -29.31
N GLU A 496 7.71 -11.46 -30.16
CA GLU A 496 6.40 -12.00 -30.54
C GLU A 496 6.52 -13.02 -31.70
N LEU A 497 5.44 -13.77 -31.95
CA LEU A 497 5.34 -14.64 -33.08
C LEU A 497 5.32 -13.82 -34.38
N PRO A 498 5.68 -14.42 -35.56
CA PRO A 498 5.84 -13.66 -36.81
C PRO A 498 4.60 -12.84 -37.17
N THR A 499 4.86 -11.65 -37.68
CA THR A 499 3.83 -10.81 -38.28
C THR A 499 3.35 -11.43 -39.62
N LEU A 500 2.05 -11.54 -39.76
CA LEU A 500 1.43 -12.02 -41.00
C LEU A 500 1.51 -10.96 -42.10
N ASP A 501 1.75 -11.40 -43.32
CA ASP A 501 1.78 -10.54 -44.48
C ASP A 501 0.36 -10.38 -45.09
N PRO A 502 -0.26 -9.17 -44.99
CA PRO A 502 -1.59 -8.94 -45.56
C PRO A 502 -1.66 -9.07 -47.07
N SER A 503 -0.51 -8.99 -47.79
CA SER A 503 -0.49 -9.13 -49.26
C SER A 503 -0.86 -10.53 -49.71
N ARG A 504 -0.73 -11.53 -48.86
CA ARG A 504 -1.10 -12.92 -49.10
C ARG A 504 -2.62 -13.15 -49.14
N LEU A 505 -3.41 -12.19 -48.70
CA LEU A 505 -4.87 -12.25 -48.74
C LEU A 505 -5.39 -12.00 -50.17
N SER A 506 -6.33 -12.82 -50.62
CA SER A 506 -7.16 -12.53 -51.78
C SER A 506 -8.03 -11.28 -51.58
N ALA A 507 -8.64 -10.74 -52.58
CA ALA A 507 -9.51 -9.57 -52.47
C ALA A 507 -10.70 -9.83 -51.54
N SER A 508 -11.32 -11.00 -51.57
CA SER A 508 -12.41 -11.39 -50.67
C SER A 508 -11.95 -11.56 -49.23
N GLU A 509 -10.78 -12.14 -48.99
CA GLU A 509 -10.22 -12.28 -47.66
C GLU A 509 -9.80 -10.93 -47.06
N ARG A 510 -9.31 -9.99 -47.87
CA ARG A 510 -9.04 -8.61 -47.42
C ARG A 510 -10.30 -7.91 -46.92
N THR A 511 -11.38 -8.00 -47.71
CA THR A 511 -12.69 -7.45 -47.28
C THR A 511 -13.16 -8.10 -45.98
N ARG A 512 -13.06 -9.42 -45.88
CA ARG A 512 -13.42 -10.15 -44.65
C ARG A 512 -12.55 -9.77 -43.48
N SER A 513 -11.24 -9.61 -43.62
CA SER A 513 -10.33 -9.17 -42.58
C SER A 513 -10.71 -7.77 -42.05
N GLN A 514 -11.09 -6.84 -42.94
CA GLN A 514 -11.57 -5.51 -42.57
C GLN A 514 -12.89 -5.58 -41.77
N GLN A 515 -13.83 -6.42 -42.19
CA GLN A 515 -15.09 -6.64 -41.46
C GLN A 515 -14.86 -7.22 -40.06
N LEU A 516 -13.94 -8.20 -39.94
CA LEU A 516 -13.57 -8.79 -38.66
C LEU A 516 -12.86 -7.78 -37.75
N LEU A 517 -11.96 -6.96 -38.31
CA LEU A 517 -11.33 -5.88 -37.53
C LEU A 517 -12.35 -4.90 -36.99
N ALA A 518 -13.35 -4.51 -37.78
CA ALA A 518 -14.43 -3.66 -37.32
C ALA A 518 -15.26 -4.35 -36.23
N ALA A 519 -15.57 -5.64 -36.38
CA ALA A 519 -16.28 -6.42 -35.37
C ALA A 519 -15.50 -6.54 -34.06
N PHE A 520 -14.18 -6.74 -34.11
CA PHE A 520 -13.30 -6.77 -32.94
C PHE A 520 -13.24 -5.40 -32.22
N ARG A 521 -13.19 -4.30 -32.97
CA ARG A 521 -13.23 -2.93 -32.40
C ARG A 521 -14.55 -2.67 -31.70
N ASN A 522 -15.67 -3.03 -32.32
CA ASN A 522 -17.01 -2.83 -31.77
C ASN A 522 -17.28 -3.72 -30.53
N ASN A 523 -16.57 -4.84 -30.40
CA ASN A 523 -16.66 -5.77 -29.28
C ASN A 523 -15.32 -5.89 -28.54
N SER A 524 -14.63 -4.81 -28.30
CA SER A 524 -13.30 -4.79 -27.70
C SER A 524 -13.21 -5.51 -26.35
N ALA A 525 -14.31 -5.53 -25.60
CA ALA A 525 -14.43 -6.26 -24.32
C ALA A 525 -14.57 -7.78 -24.53
N ASN A 526 -14.97 -8.26 -25.70
CA ASN A 526 -15.21 -9.68 -25.96
C ASN A 526 -14.71 -10.14 -27.34
N VAL A 527 -13.49 -9.77 -27.66
CA VAL A 527 -12.81 -10.14 -28.94
C VAL A 527 -12.80 -11.66 -29.16
N LEU A 528 -12.66 -12.44 -28.08
CA LEU A 528 -12.62 -13.91 -28.17
C LEU A 528 -13.96 -14.52 -28.60
N ALA A 529 -15.10 -13.98 -28.18
CA ALA A 529 -16.40 -14.49 -28.63
C ALA A 529 -16.63 -14.24 -30.13
N VAL A 530 -16.20 -13.08 -30.64
CA VAL A 530 -16.23 -12.79 -32.08
C VAL A 530 -15.29 -13.77 -32.82
N LEU A 531 -14.09 -14.02 -32.30
CA LEU A 531 -13.16 -14.97 -32.89
C LEU A 531 -13.74 -16.39 -32.92
N ASP A 532 -14.32 -16.86 -31.82
CA ASP A 532 -14.90 -18.21 -31.71
C ASP A 532 -16.08 -18.42 -32.66
N SER A 533 -16.85 -17.38 -32.97
CA SER A 533 -17.91 -17.43 -33.97
C SER A 533 -17.40 -17.64 -35.40
N VAL A 534 -16.11 -17.31 -35.66
CA VAL A 534 -15.50 -17.37 -36.98
C VAL A 534 -14.67 -18.63 -37.20
N VAL A 535 -13.84 -18.99 -36.21
CA VAL A 535 -12.90 -20.12 -36.32
C VAL A 535 -13.32 -21.35 -35.51
N GLY A 536 -14.38 -21.25 -34.74
CA GLY A 536 -14.80 -22.25 -33.78
C GLY A 536 -14.05 -22.12 -32.44
N ALA A 537 -14.72 -22.44 -31.33
CA ALA A 537 -14.06 -22.52 -30.04
C ALA A 537 -13.10 -23.73 -30.03
N PRO A 538 -11.89 -23.62 -29.45
CA PRO A 538 -11.00 -24.77 -29.28
C PRO A 538 -11.76 -25.85 -28.48
N GLY A 539 -11.76 -27.08 -28.97
CA GLY A 539 -12.66 -28.14 -28.54
C GLY A 539 -12.72 -28.33 -27.02
N ALA A 540 -13.92 -28.48 -26.53
CA ALA A 540 -14.24 -29.00 -25.21
C ALA A 540 -13.95 -30.52 -25.17
N GLY A 541 -12.69 -30.90 -25.41
CA GLY A 541 -12.28 -32.27 -25.55
C GLY A 541 -10.84 -32.52 -25.15
N SER A 542 -10.49 -32.21 -23.88
CA SER A 542 -9.34 -32.81 -23.21
C SER A 542 -9.55 -32.73 -21.70
N PRO A 543 -9.27 -33.81 -20.96
CA PRO A 543 -9.64 -33.91 -19.54
C PRO A 543 -8.75 -33.04 -18.67
N GLY A 544 -9.35 -32.16 -17.90
CA GLY A 544 -9.01 -31.86 -16.53
C GLY A 544 -7.72 -31.12 -16.23
N VAL A 545 -7.72 -29.80 -16.49
CA VAL A 545 -7.14 -28.91 -15.48
C VAL A 545 -8.32 -28.37 -14.66
N PRO A 546 -8.36 -28.55 -13.33
CA PRO A 546 -9.47 -28.04 -12.54
C PRO A 546 -9.55 -26.54 -12.74
N SER A 547 -10.69 -26.07 -13.25
CA SER A 547 -11.03 -24.67 -13.25
C SER A 547 -11.07 -24.22 -11.79
N ALA A 548 -10.15 -23.37 -11.40
CA ALA A 548 -10.30 -22.57 -10.19
C ALA A 548 -11.49 -21.62 -10.41
N ASN A 549 -12.71 -22.16 -10.30
CA ASN A 549 -13.91 -21.40 -10.08
C ASN A 549 -13.85 -20.84 -8.65
N GLY A 550 -13.26 -19.69 -8.51
CA GLY A 550 -13.35 -18.86 -7.35
C GLY A 550 -13.58 -17.45 -7.86
N ASN A 551 -14.78 -16.95 -7.64
CA ASN A 551 -15.20 -15.59 -7.94
C ASN A 551 -14.10 -14.55 -7.60
N ALA A 552 -13.29 -14.22 -8.60
CA ALA A 552 -12.54 -13.00 -8.56
C ALA A 552 -13.50 -11.89 -9.04
N PRO A 553 -13.79 -10.87 -8.25
CA PRO A 553 -14.58 -9.76 -8.75
C PRO A 553 -13.83 -9.16 -9.95
N ALA A 554 -14.57 -8.92 -11.03
CA ALA A 554 -14.10 -8.21 -12.20
C ALA A 554 -13.53 -6.85 -11.76
N ASN A 555 -12.21 -6.77 -11.68
CA ASN A 555 -11.53 -5.49 -11.46
C ASN A 555 -11.43 -4.80 -12.80
N GLY A 556 -12.11 -3.65 -12.88
CA GLY A 556 -11.96 -2.72 -13.97
C GLY A 556 -10.48 -2.41 -14.23
N THR A 557 -10.13 -2.40 -15.47
CA THR A 557 -8.80 -2.19 -16.04
C THR A 557 -8.35 -0.72 -15.97
N ASP A 558 -8.35 -0.13 -14.78
CA ASP A 558 -7.73 1.18 -14.59
C ASP A 558 -6.57 1.03 -13.61
N GLY A 559 -5.37 0.90 -14.15
CA GLY A 559 -4.14 0.62 -13.42
C GLY A 559 -3.66 1.70 -12.44
N HIS A 560 -4.52 2.62 -12.02
CA HIS A 560 -4.19 3.75 -11.14
C HIS A 560 -5.23 3.90 -10.02
N GLY A 561 -5.44 2.86 -9.20
CA GLY A 561 -6.27 2.93 -8.00
C GLY A 561 -5.60 3.74 -6.88
N LEU A 562 -6.42 4.32 -5.97
CA LEU A 562 -5.93 4.95 -4.75
C LEU A 562 -5.36 3.90 -3.79
N VAL A 563 -4.38 4.30 -2.98
CA VAL A 563 -3.77 3.40 -2.00
C VAL A 563 -4.72 3.22 -0.80
N PRO A 564 -5.06 1.99 -0.40
CA PRO A 564 -5.90 1.74 0.76
C PRO A 564 -5.17 2.07 2.06
N PRO A 565 -5.91 2.33 3.16
CA PRO A 565 -5.30 2.60 4.46
C PRO A 565 -4.55 1.38 5.00
N SER A 566 -3.48 1.63 5.75
CA SER A 566 -2.63 0.61 6.37
C SER A 566 -2.71 0.65 7.88
N ALA A 567 -2.81 -0.49 8.52
CA ALA A 567 -2.78 -0.60 9.98
C ALA A 567 -1.43 -0.19 10.60
N THR A 568 -0.36 -0.18 9.80
CA THR A 568 1.01 0.09 10.24
C THR A 568 1.49 1.52 9.96
N GLN A 569 0.69 2.38 9.32
CA GLN A 569 1.03 3.80 9.17
C GLN A 569 0.80 4.56 10.48
N ARG A 570 1.79 5.35 10.85
CA ARG A 570 1.87 6.13 12.10
C ARG A 570 1.17 7.46 12.01
#